data_144cb856d54f65a8327022b07a2a374f
#
_entry.id   144cb856d54f65a8327022b07a2a374f
#
_cell.length_a   1.000
_cell.length_b   1.000
_cell.length_c   1.000
_cell.angle_alpha   90.00
_cell.angle_beta   90.00
_cell.angle_gamma   90.00
#
_symmetry.space_group_name_H-M   'P 1'
#
loop_
_entity.id
_entity.type
_entity.pdbx_description
1 polymer ?
#
loop_
_entity_poly.entity_id
_entity_poly.type
_entity_poly.pdbx_seq_one_letter_code
_entity_poly.pdbx_strand_id
1 'polypeptide(L)'
;MTKKNVLSIKNLNKVYSKDSDSPTNALNNLNLDVQEGEIFGLLGPNGAGKTTFLNILAGTVIKSSGNVNVWGFDLDLNPRQVRASIGIVPQEINLDPFFSPRKLLELQAGLYGIKKKDRITDTILKLVSLEKQANSYARSLSGGMKRRLLMAKALVHKPPIIFLDEPTAGVDVELRKNLWENVKLLNKQG
;
A
#
# COMPACT_ATOMS: atom_id res chain seq x y z
N MET A 1 9.57 -18.51 19.92
CA MET A 1 8.26 -18.27 19.29
C MET A 1 8.45 -18.25 17.79
N THR A 2 7.79 -19.13 17.06
CA THR A 2 7.82 -19.13 15.58
C THR A 2 7.06 -17.89 15.09
N LYS A 3 7.74 -16.99 14.36
CA LYS A 3 7.10 -15.83 13.75
C LYS A 3 6.05 -16.29 12.74
N LYS A 4 4.91 -15.63 12.74
CA LYS A 4 3.80 -15.94 11.85
C LYS A 4 4.11 -15.38 10.45
N ASN A 5 3.88 -16.18 9.40
CA ASN A 5 3.90 -15.65 8.03
C ASN A 5 2.67 -14.75 7.82
N VAL A 6 2.91 -13.49 7.49
CA VAL A 6 1.85 -12.50 7.24
C VAL A 6 1.55 -12.35 5.74
N LEU A 7 2.50 -12.73 4.90
CA LEU A 7 2.33 -12.86 3.46
C LEU A 7 2.94 -14.19 3.04
N SER A 8 2.19 -15.02 2.32
CA SER A 8 2.68 -16.28 1.74
C SER A 8 2.19 -16.39 0.31
N ILE A 9 3.12 -16.54 -0.61
CA ILE A 9 2.88 -16.61 -2.05
C ILE A 9 3.53 -17.87 -2.58
N LYS A 10 2.76 -18.67 -3.31
CA LYS A 10 3.24 -19.93 -3.91
C LYS A 10 2.88 -19.99 -5.38
N ASN A 11 3.91 -20.16 -6.21
CA ASN A 11 3.81 -20.35 -7.66
C ASN A 11 2.92 -19.29 -8.34
N LEU A 12 3.03 -18.02 -7.90
CA LEU A 12 2.21 -16.94 -8.45
C LEU A 12 2.66 -16.61 -9.87
N ASN A 13 1.71 -16.65 -10.80
CA ASN A 13 1.92 -16.33 -12.21
C ASN A 13 0.94 -15.26 -12.68
N LYS A 14 1.41 -14.39 -13.57
CA LYS A 14 0.57 -13.46 -14.33
C LYS A 14 1.05 -13.35 -15.76
N VAL A 15 0.16 -13.73 -16.68
CA VAL A 15 0.33 -13.57 -18.12
C VAL A 15 -0.71 -12.58 -18.61
N TYR A 16 -0.26 -11.53 -19.29
CA TYR A 16 -1.13 -10.60 -20.02
C TYR A 16 -1.24 -11.05 -21.47
N SER A 17 -2.39 -10.77 -22.10
CA SER A 17 -2.65 -11.10 -23.50
C SER A 17 -2.41 -12.59 -23.82
N LYS A 18 -2.91 -13.48 -22.95
CA LYS A 18 -2.66 -14.93 -23.01
C LYS A 18 -3.05 -15.54 -24.37
N ASP A 19 -4.07 -14.98 -25.00
CA ASP A 19 -4.61 -15.45 -26.28
C ASP A 19 -4.08 -14.69 -27.49
N SER A 20 -3.03 -13.86 -27.33
CA SER A 20 -2.35 -13.14 -28.40
C SER A 20 -1.10 -13.87 -28.90
N ASP A 21 -0.63 -13.50 -30.09
CA ASP A 21 0.61 -14.03 -30.67
C ASP A 21 1.87 -13.68 -29.84
N SER A 22 1.76 -12.74 -28.90
CA SER A 22 2.85 -12.26 -28.05
C SER A 22 2.42 -12.12 -26.60
N PRO A 23 2.24 -13.22 -25.85
CA PRO A 23 1.87 -13.15 -24.43
C PRO A 23 3.02 -12.58 -23.60
N THR A 24 2.69 -11.69 -22.66
CA THR A 24 3.66 -11.09 -21.75
C THR A 24 3.59 -11.76 -20.38
N ASN A 25 4.65 -12.47 -19.99
CA ASN A 25 4.79 -13.05 -18.66
C ASN A 25 5.28 -11.97 -17.69
N ALA A 26 4.35 -11.37 -16.95
CA ALA A 26 4.66 -10.33 -15.95
C ALA A 26 5.13 -10.92 -14.61
N LEU A 27 4.62 -12.08 -14.24
CA LEU A 27 5.08 -12.85 -13.07
C LEU A 27 5.21 -14.32 -13.49
N ASN A 28 6.35 -14.92 -13.13
CA ASN A 28 6.66 -16.30 -13.45
C ASN A 28 7.09 -17.04 -12.18
N ASN A 29 6.23 -17.91 -11.68
CA ASN A 29 6.49 -18.78 -10.54
C ASN A 29 7.03 -18.03 -9.30
N LEU A 30 6.47 -16.86 -8.99
CA LEU A 30 6.89 -16.07 -7.82
C LEU A 30 6.53 -16.82 -6.54
N ASN A 31 7.54 -17.04 -5.70
CA ASN A 31 7.40 -17.60 -4.36
C ASN A 31 8.00 -16.62 -3.35
N LEU A 32 7.26 -16.29 -2.31
CA LEU A 32 7.65 -15.30 -1.32
C LEU A 32 6.92 -15.54 -0.01
N ASP A 33 7.66 -15.57 1.09
CA ASP A 33 7.11 -15.54 2.45
C ASP A 33 7.69 -14.33 3.20
N VAL A 34 6.81 -13.57 3.89
CA VAL A 34 7.20 -12.45 4.75
C VAL A 34 6.63 -12.69 6.14
N GLN A 35 7.45 -12.46 7.16
CA GLN A 35 7.10 -12.69 8.56
C GLN A 35 6.60 -11.41 9.24
N GLU A 36 5.82 -11.59 10.29
CA GLU A 36 5.33 -10.49 11.12
C GLU A 36 6.48 -9.66 11.70
N GLY A 37 6.37 -8.32 11.62
CA GLY A 37 7.39 -7.38 12.07
C GLY A 37 8.59 -7.24 11.15
N GLU A 38 8.58 -7.89 9.97
CA GLU A 38 9.66 -7.80 8.99
C GLU A 38 9.49 -6.57 8.10
N ILE A 39 10.60 -5.87 7.83
CA ILE A 39 10.71 -4.89 6.76
C ILE A 39 11.36 -5.58 5.57
N PHE A 40 10.56 -5.90 4.56
CA PHE A 40 11.00 -6.62 3.39
C PHE A 40 11.16 -5.70 2.18
N GLY A 41 12.28 -5.82 1.47
CA GLY A 41 12.56 -5.05 0.24
C GLY A 41 12.39 -5.89 -1.02
N LEU A 42 11.45 -5.49 -1.89
CA LEU A 42 11.31 -6.08 -3.22
C LEU A 42 12.04 -5.23 -4.25
N LEU A 43 13.17 -5.71 -4.73
CA LEU A 43 14.02 -5.01 -5.69
C LEU A 43 13.93 -5.68 -7.07
N GLY A 44 14.11 -4.88 -8.12
CA GLY A 44 14.15 -5.37 -9.50
C GLY A 44 14.07 -4.20 -10.49
N PRO A 45 14.50 -4.43 -11.75
CA PRO A 45 14.43 -3.41 -12.79
C PRO A 45 12.98 -3.02 -13.13
N ASN A 46 12.82 -1.96 -13.94
CA ASN A 46 11.52 -1.64 -14.50
C ASN A 46 11.04 -2.79 -15.39
N GLY A 47 9.76 -3.13 -15.30
CA GLY A 47 9.20 -4.30 -15.98
C GLY A 47 9.38 -5.63 -15.26
N ALA A 48 10.06 -5.71 -14.10
CA ALA A 48 10.22 -6.94 -13.32
C ALA A 48 8.93 -7.46 -12.65
N GLY A 49 7.77 -6.85 -12.89
CA GLY A 49 6.49 -7.31 -12.35
C GLY A 49 6.14 -6.76 -10.96
N LYS A 50 6.94 -5.88 -10.34
CA LYS A 50 6.67 -5.32 -9.01
C LYS A 50 5.28 -4.70 -8.89
N THR A 51 4.95 -3.80 -9.80
CA THR A 51 3.63 -3.13 -9.85
C THR A 51 2.51 -4.13 -10.16
N THR A 52 2.75 -5.12 -11.04
CA THR A 52 1.78 -6.19 -11.30
C THR A 52 1.49 -7.00 -10.03
N PHE A 53 2.52 -7.34 -9.28
CA PHE A 53 2.38 -8.02 -7.99
C PHE A 53 1.53 -7.21 -7.00
N LEU A 54 1.85 -5.92 -6.81
CA LEU A 54 1.06 -5.04 -5.94
C LEU A 54 -0.40 -4.90 -6.40
N ASN A 55 -0.62 -4.79 -7.71
CA ASN A 55 -1.96 -4.72 -8.29
C ASN A 55 -2.78 -6.00 -8.08
N ILE A 56 -2.14 -7.17 -8.06
CA ILE A 56 -2.80 -8.43 -7.71
C ILE A 56 -3.24 -8.40 -6.23
N LEU A 57 -2.39 -7.96 -5.31
CA LEU A 57 -2.75 -7.83 -3.90
C LEU A 57 -3.86 -6.79 -3.67
N ALA A 58 -3.82 -5.68 -4.41
CA ALA A 58 -4.88 -4.65 -4.41
C ALA A 58 -6.22 -5.15 -4.98
N GLY A 59 -6.20 -6.24 -5.74
CA GLY A 59 -7.37 -6.78 -6.44
C GLY A 59 -7.76 -6.00 -7.70
N THR A 60 -6.86 -5.19 -8.26
CA THR A 60 -7.04 -4.48 -9.54
C THR A 60 -6.59 -5.31 -10.73
N VAL A 61 -5.76 -6.31 -10.50
CA VAL A 61 -5.31 -7.31 -11.49
C VAL A 61 -5.62 -8.71 -10.97
N ILE A 62 -6.23 -9.54 -11.81
CA ILE A 62 -6.47 -10.95 -11.51
C ILE A 62 -5.23 -11.75 -11.88
N LYS A 63 -4.73 -12.56 -10.94
CA LYS A 63 -3.63 -13.49 -11.21
C LYS A 63 -4.01 -14.57 -12.24
N SER A 64 -3.04 -15.13 -12.94
CA SER A 64 -3.28 -16.25 -13.87
C SER A 64 -3.32 -17.60 -13.15
N SER A 65 -2.47 -17.79 -12.15
CA SER A 65 -2.43 -19.00 -11.30
C SER A 65 -1.59 -18.76 -10.04
N GLY A 66 -1.52 -19.76 -9.16
CA GLY A 66 -0.78 -19.69 -7.89
C GLY A 66 -1.64 -19.30 -6.71
N ASN A 67 -1.09 -19.40 -5.52
CA ASN A 67 -1.79 -19.14 -4.26
C ASN A 67 -1.19 -17.91 -3.57
N VAL A 68 -2.07 -17.06 -3.04
CA VAL A 68 -1.70 -15.87 -2.28
C VAL A 68 -2.50 -15.83 -0.99
N ASN A 69 -1.79 -15.84 0.13
CA ASN A 69 -2.36 -15.69 1.46
C ASN A 69 -1.80 -14.42 2.12
N VAL A 70 -2.67 -13.57 2.62
CA VAL A 70 -2.32 -12.32 3.27
C VAL A 70 -2.99 -12.27 4.63
N TRP A 71 -2.22 -12.16 5.70
CA TRP A 71 -2.70 -12.11 7.08
C TRP A 71 -3.62 -13.29 7.46
N GLY A 72 -3.39 -14.47 6.83
CA GLY A 72 -4.20 -15.67 7.02
C GLY A 72 -5.44 -15.77 6.11
N PHE A 73 -5.67 -14.79 5.25
CA PHE A 73 -6.77 -14.78 4.29
C PHE A 73 -6.30 -15.16 2.89
N ASP A 74 -6.97 -16.11 2.27
CA ASP A 74 -6.75 -16.46 0.86
C ASP A 74 -7.32 -15.37 -0.06
N LEU A 75 -6.53 -14.96 -1.06
CA LEU A 75 -6.89 -13.85 -1.95
C LEU A 75 -8.13 -14.16 -2.81
N ASP A 76 -8.31 -15.41 -3.25
CA ASP A 76 -9.43 -15.78 -4.10
C ASP A 76 -10.72 -15.95 -3.30
N LEU A 77 -10.62 -16.52 -2.09
CA LEU A 77 -11.76 -16.79 -1.23
C LEU A 77 -12.18 -15.59 -0.39
N ASN A 78 -11.22 -14.76 0.03
CA ASN A 78 -11.42 -13.67 0.98
C ASN A 78 -10.88 -12.31 0.47
N PRO A 79 -11.20 -11.86 -0.76
CA PRO A 79 -10.55 -10.69 -1.36
C PRO A 79 -10.83 -9.38 -0.60
N ARG A 80 -11.94 -9.28 0.12
CA ARG A 80 -12.26 -8.10 0.96
C ARG A 80 -11.38 -8.05 2.20
N GLN A 81 -11.19 -9.18 2.88
CA GLN A 81 -10.34 -9.30 4.08
C GLN A 81 -8.88 -9.04 3.72
N VAL A 82 -8.40 -9.57 2.58
CA VAL A 82 -7.05 -9.27 2.06
C VAL A 82 -6.88 -7.77 1.87
N ARG A 83 -7.79 -7.09 1.17
CA ARG A 83 -7.71 -5.63 1.00
C ARG A 83 -7.81 -4.84 2.29
N ALA A 84 -8.58 -5.32 3.27
CA ALA A 84 -8.64 -4.71 4.60
C ALA A 84 -7.35 -4.92 5.41
N SER A 85 -6.57 -5.96 5.10
CA SER A 85 -5.31 -6.27 5.79
C SER A 85 -4.10 -5.55 5.18
N ILE A 86 -4.25 -4.83 4.08
CA ILE A 86 -3.14 -4.16 3.39
C ILE A 86 -3.40 -2.67 3.20
N GLY A 87 -2.36 -1.87 3.39
CA GLY A 87 -2.28 -0.48 2.96
C GLY A 87 -1.28 -0.37 1.80
N ILE A 88 -1.66 0.26 0.71
CA ILE A 88 -0.77 0.43 -0.45
C ILE A 88 -0.54 1.92 -0.68
N VAL A 89 0.74 2.31 -0.72
CA VAL A 89 1.19 3.65 -1.10
C VAL A 89 1.73 3.55 -2.53
N PRO A 90 1.02 4.07 -3.53
CA PRO A 90 1.45 3.96 -4.93
C PRO A 90 2.63 4.89 -5.22
N GLN A 91 3.35 4.58 -6.30
CA GLN A 91 4.44 5.41 -6.82
C GLN A 91 3.93 6.79 -7.27
N GLU A 92 2.80 6.82 -7.98
CA GLU A 92 2.22 8.06 -8.50
C GLU A 92 1.37 8.78 -7.45
N ILE A 93 1.46 10.11 -7.45
CA ILE A 93 0.63 10.97 -6.59
C ILE A 93 -0.72 11.20 -7.28
N ASN A 94 -1.66 10.31 -7.03
CA ASN A 94 -3.03 10.42 -7.53
C ASN A 94 -3.97 10.83 -6.39
N LEU A 95 -4.11 12.15 -6.19
CA LEU A 95 -4.97 12.77 -5.19
C LEU A 95 -5.94 13.72 -5.88
N ASP A 96 -7.20 13.70 -5.47
CA ASP A 96 -8.17 14.71 -5.93
C ASP A 96 -7.71 16.10 -5.45
N PRO A 97 -7.46 17.04 -6.39
CA PRO A 97 -6.89 18.35 -6.07
C PRO A 97 -7.84 19.26 -5.29
N PHE A 98 -9.14 19.00 -5.34
CA PHE A 98 -10.20 19.85 -4.76
C PHE A 98 -10.64 19.41 -3.37
N PHE A 99 -10.21 18.24 -2.89
CA PHE A 99 -10.46 17.82 -1.52
C PHE A 99 -9.32 18.23 -0.59
N SER A 100 -9.67 18.45 0.68
CA SER A 100 -8.66 18.63 1.73
C SER A 100 -8.12 17.28 2.22
N PRO A 101 -6.92 17.25 2.85
CA PRO A 101 -6.38 16.07 3.50
C PRO A 101 -7.39 15.38 4.41
N ARG A 102 -8.05 16.15 5.29
CA ARG A 102 -9.10 15.65 6.17
C ARG A 102 -10.21 14.94 5.38
N LYS A 103 -10.73 15.60 4.35
CA LYS A 103 -11.83 15.05 3.56
C LYS A 103 -11.43 13.77 2.83
N LEU A 104 -10.21 13.72 2.28
CA LEU A 104 -9.69 12.52 1.61
C LEU A 104 -9.57 11.33 2.59
N LEU A 105 -9.07 11.56 3.82
CA LEU A 105 -8.98 10.53 4.85
C LEU A 105 -10.37 10.07 5.32
N GLU A 106 -11.30 11.00 5.52
CA GLU A 106 -12.67 10.68 5.90
C GLU A 106 -13.41 9.85 4.83
N LEU A 107 -13.22 10.18 3.54
CA LEU A 107 -13.76 9.40 2.44
C LEU A 107 -13.15 8.00 2.41
N GLN A 108 -11.82 7.91 2.54
CA GLN A 108 -11.12 6.63 2.55
C GLN A 108 -11.59 5.74 3.71
N ALA A 109 -11.70 6.28 4.92
CA ALA A 109 -12.24 5.57 6.07
C ALA A 109 -13.67 5.06 5.82
N GLY A 110 -14.49 5.88 5.16
CA GLY A 110 -15.84 5.49 4.75
C GLY A 110 -15.88 4.32 3.78
N LEU A 111 -14.96 4.26 2.82
CA LEU A 111 -14.85 3.14 1.87
C LEU A 111 -14.50 1.82 2.58
N TYR A 112 -13.76 1.87 3.68
CA TYR A 112 -13.49 0.71 4.55
C TYR A 112 -14.60 0.45 5.59
N GLY A 113 -15.71 1.18 5.54
CA GLY A 113 -16.85 0.99 6.44
C GLY A 113 -16.61 1.48 7.88
N ILE A 114 -15.57 2.28 8.13
CA ILE A 114 -15.25 2.80 9.46
C ILE A 114 -16.29 3.87 9.85
N LYS A 115 -17.02 3.63 10.94
CA LYS A 115 -18.00 4.56 11.46
C LYS A 115 -17.33 5.87 11.89
N LYS A 116 -18.00 7.01 11.74
CA LYS A 116 -17.44 8.34 12.04
C LYS A 116 -16.79 8.43 13.41
N LYS A 117 -17.41 7.85 14.44
CA LYS A 117 -16.91 7.86 15.83
C LYS A 117 -15.60 7.07 16.03
N ASP A 118 -15.30 6.11 15.14
CA ASP A 118 -14.16 5.21 15.25
C ASP A 118 -12.99 5.65 14.33
N ARG A 119 -13.16 6.75 13.59
CA ARG A 119 -12.14 7.27 12.68
C ARG A 119 -11.03 7.96 13.46
N ILE A 120 -9.81 7.73 13.01
CA ILE A 120 -8.58 8.27 13.62
C ILE A 120 -7.93 9.36 12.75
N THR A 121 -8.75 10.10 11.99
CA THR A 121 -8.29 11.10 11.01
C THR A 121 -7.32 12.10 11.61
N ASP A 122 -7.62 12.66 12.78
CA ASP A 122 -6.75 13.65 13.45
C ASP A 122 -5.43 13.02 13.89
N THR A 123 -5.47 11.81 14.43
CA THR A 123 -4.26 11.08 14.83
C THR A 123 -3.35 10.84 13.64
N ILE A 124 -3.92 10.43 12.49
CA ILE A 124 -3.14 10.20 11.27
C ILE A 124 -2.58 11.50 10.69
N LEU A 125 -3.38 12.57 10.66
CA LEU A 125 -2.89 13.89 10.23
C LEU A 125 -1.69 14.34 11.07
N LYS A 126 -1.73 14.11 12.38
CA LYS A 126 -0.62 14.39 13.29
C LYS A 126 0.59 13.49 12.98
N LEU A 127 0.38 12.19 12.80
CA LEU A 127 1.44 11.24 12.47
C LEU A 127 2.23 11.64 11.23
N VAL A 128 1.54 12.16 10.19
CA VAL A 128 2.18 12.60 8.93
C VAL A 128 2.50 14.10 8.90
N SER A 129 2.34 14.82 10.02
CA SER A 129 2.62 16.27 10.16
C SER A 129 1.87 17.12 9.12
N LEU A 130 0.57 16.89 8.98
CA LEU A 130 -0.33 17.62 8.09
C LEU A 130 -1.50 18.30 8.81
N GLU A 131 -1.44 18.48 10.14
CA GLU A 131 -2.52 19.10 10.93
C GLU A 131 -2.81 20.53 10.46
N LYS A 132 -1.75 21.31 10.20
CA LYS A 132 -1.88 22.70 9.73
C LYS A 132 -2.55 22.79 8.35
N GLN A 133 -2.36 21.79 7.51
CA GLN A 133 -2.92 21.71 6.15
C GLN A 133 -4.20 20.86 6.08
N ALA A 134 -4.72 20.39 7.20
CA ALA A 134 -5.84 19.45 7.26
C ALA A 134 -7.06 19.88 6.43
N ASN A 135 -7.32 21.18 6.36
CA ASN A 135 -8.47 21.77 5.68
C ASN A 135 -8.10 22.55 4.39
N SER A 136 -6.82 22.59 4.01
CA SER A 136 -6.36 23.22 2.77
C SER A 136 -6.64 22.29 1.58
N TYR A 137 -6.82 22.83 0.37
CA TYR A 137 -6.96 21.98 -0.81
C TYR A 137 -5.69 21.20 -1.11
N ALA A 138 -5.84 19.92 -1.52
CA ALA A 138 -4.69 19.06 -1.84
C ALA A 138 -3.82 19.63 -2.99
N ARG A 139 -4.38 20.44 -3.88
CA ARG A 139 -3.62 21.15 -4.93
C ARG A 139 -2.56 22.10 -4.38
N SER A 140 -2.80 22.71 -3.20
CA SER A 140 -1.87 23.66 -2.57
C SER A 140 -0.73 22.99 -1.81
N LEU A 141 -0.76 21.67 -1.65
CA LEU A 141 0.28 20.92 -0.96
C LEU A 141 1.54 20.77 -1.80
N SER A 142 2.71 20.84 -1.17
CA SER A 142 3.97 20.47 -1.81
C SER A 142 4.00 18.98 -2.20
N GLY A 143 4.93 18.58 -3.08
CA GLY A 143 5.09 17.19 -3.46
C GLY A 143 5.31 16.26 -2.27
N GLY A 144 6.17 16.68 -1.32
CA GLY A 144 6.41 15.92 -0.08
C GLY A 144 5.17 15.83 0.83
N MET A 145 4.37 16.90 0.93
CA MET A 145 3.10 16.87 1.66
C MET A 145 2.09 15.92 1.00
N LYS A 146 2.00 15.92 -0.33
CA LYS A 146 1.14 14.98 -1.07
C LYS A 146 1.58 13.53 -0.83
N ARG A 147 2.89 13.26 -0.81
CA ARG A 147 3.42 11.91 -0.52
C ARG A 147 3.04 11.46 0.89
N ARG A 148 3.18 12.34 1.89
CA ARG A 148 2.75 12.06 3.27
C ARG A 148 1.23 11.82 3.36
N LEU A 149 0.43 12.53 2.58
CA LEU A 149 -1.01 12.31 2.51
C LEU A 149 -1.38 10.95 1.90
N LEU A 150 -0.62 10.46 0.88
CA LEU A 150 -0.78 9.10 0.36
C LEU A 150 -0.50 8.03 1.42
N MET A 151 0.57 8.22 2.22
CA MET A 151 0.84 7.34 3.37
C MET A 151 -0.32 7.37 4.38
N ALA A 152 -0.80 8.56 4.71
CA ALA A 152 -1.96 8.73 5.60
C ALA A 152 -3.19 7.96 5.10
N LYS A 153 -3.48 8.01 3.80
CA LYS A 153 -4.58 7.25 3.17
C LYS A 153 -4.41 5.74 3.34
N ALA A 154 -3.19 5.24 3.19
CA ALA A 154 -2.90 3.81 3.34
C ALA A 154 -3.05 3.33 4.80
N LEU A 155 -2.91 4.21 5.78
CA LEU A 155 -2.97 3.91 7.22
C LEU A 155 -4.36 4.06 7.84
N VAL A 156 -5.31 4.68 7.15
CA VAL A 156 -6.60 5.13 7.74
C VAL A 156 -7.45 3.99 8.30
N HIS A 157 -7.31 2.79 7.75
CA HIS A 157 -8.02 1.58 8.19
C HIS A 157 -7.17 0.66 9.07
N LYS A 158 -5.99 1.13 9.53
CA LYS A 158 -5.05 0.41 10.41
C LYS A 158 -4.67 -0.97 9.86
N PRO A 159 -4.17 -1.05 8.63
CA PRO A 159 -3.80 -2.34 8.06
C PRO A 159 -2.57 -2.93 8.78
N PRO A 160 -2.51 -4.24 9.02
CA PRO A 160 -1.33 -4.88 9.60
C PRO A 160 -0.14 -4.97 8.63
N ILE A 161 -0.35 -4.77 7.32
CA ILE A 161 0.72 -4.80 6.31
C ILE A 161 0.64 -3.54 5.46
N ILE A 162 1.81 -2.92 5.22
CA ILE A 162 1.92 -1.74 4.35
C ILE A 162 2.87 -2.06 3.20
N PHE A 163 2.41 -1.81 1.98
CA PHE A 163 3.21 -1.86 0.77
C PHE A 163 3.53 -0.45 0.30
N LEU A 164 4.82 -0.20 0.04
CA LEU A 164 5.32 1.07 -0.46
C LEU A 164 5.91 0.84 -1.86
N ASP A 165 5.27 1.39 -2.89
CA ASP A 165 5.77 1.30 -4.26
C ASP A 165 6.67 2.50 -4.57
N GLU A 166 7.98 2.26 -4.64
CA GLU A 166 9.02 3.27 -4.86
C GLU A 166 8.83 4.54 -4.00
N PRO A 167 8.71 4.43 -2.67
CA PRO A 167 8.28 5.53 -1.80
C PRO A 167 9.24 6.72 -1.80
N THR A 168 10.47 6.53 -2.29
CA THR A 168 11.53 7.55 -2.32
C THR A 168 11.83 8.07 -3.73
N ALA A 169 11.10 7.65 -4.75
CA ALA A 169 11.27 8.15 -6.12
C ALA A 169 10.96 9.65 -6.17
N GLY A 170 11.89 10.45 -6.70
CA GLY A 170 11.75 11.89 -6.82
C GLY A 170 11.71 12.68 -5.50
N VAL A 171 12.15 12.06 -4.40
CA VAL A 171 12.17 12.65 -3.06
C VAL A 171 13.61 13.03 -2.69
N ASP A 172 13.82 14.22 -2.13
CA ASP A 172 15.13 14.66 -1.62
C ASP A 172 15.63 13.80 -0.45
N VAL A 173 16.92 13.93 -0.14
CA VAL A 173 17.62 13.08 0.85
C VAL A 173 17.00 13.21 2.25
N GLU A 174 16.60 14.41 2.64
CA GLU A 174 16.06 14.68 3.99
C GLU A 174 14.65 14.07 4.12
N LEU A 175 13.78 14.28 3.15
CA LEU A 175 12.45 13.67 3.12
C LEU A 175 12.53 12.14 3.06
N ARG A 176 13.52 11.58 2.34
CA ARG A 176 13.77 10.14 2.31
C ARG A 176 14.11 9.59 3.70
N LYS A 177 15.00 10.28 4.43
CA LYS A 177 15.37 9.89 5.80
C LYS A 177 14.17 9.91 6.73
N ASN A 178 13.40 10.99 6.71
CA ASN A 178 12.18 11.13 7.52
C ASN A 178 11.14 10.05 7.22
N LEU A 179 10.99 9.67 5.95
CA LEU A 179 10.08 8.60 5.54
C LEU A 179 10.49 7.27 6.15
N TRP A 180 11.78 6.92 6.08
CA TRP A 180 12.28 5.67 6.65
C TRP A 180 12.21 5.65 8.18
N GLU A 181 12.41 6.77 8.86
CA GLU A 181 12.21 6.89 10.30
C GLU A 181 10.75 6.63 10.68
N ASN A 182 9.80 7.19 9.94
CA ASN A 182 8.37 6.93 10.13
C ASN A 182 8.00 5.47 9.87
N VAL A 183 8.52 4.84 8.82
CA VAL A 183 8.29 3.41 8.53
C VAL A 183 8.81 2.54 9.66
N LYS A 184 10.02 2.81 10.15
CA LYS A 184 10.60 2.08 11.30
C LYS A 184 9.79 2.29 12.59
N LEU A 185 9.28 3.50 12.82
CA LEU A 185 8.44 3.80 13.98
C LEU A 185 7.12 3.01 13.91
N LEU A 186 6.45 3.02 12.76
CA LEU A 186 5.23 2.26 12.53
C LEU A 186 5.46 0.75 12.73
N ASN A 187 6.54 0.21 12.18
CA ASN A 187 6.88 -1.21 12.34
C ASN A 187 7.15 -1.61 13.80
N LYS A 188 7.68 -0.70 14.64
CA LYS A 188 7.89 -0.95 16.08
C LYS A 188 6.59 -0.90 16.88
N GLN A 189 5.56 -0.23 16.39
CA GLN A 189 4.27 -0.09 17.06
C GLN A 189 3.30 -1.25 16.74
N GLY A 190 3.64 -2.12 15.80
CA GLY A 190 2.87 -3.27 15.34
C GLY A 190 2.00 -2.92 14.16
#